data_430715fb850cd6e3820626e73a6d14cd
#
_entry.id   430715fb850cd6e3820626e73a6d14cd
#
_cell.length_a   1.000
_cell.length_b   1.000
_cell.length_c   1.000
_cell.angle_alpha   90.00
_cell.angle_beta   90.00
_cell.angle_gamma   90.00
#
_symmetry.space_group_name_H-M   'P 1'
#
loop_
_entity.id
_entity.type
_entity.pdbx_description
1 polymer ?
#
loop_
_entity_poly.entity_id
_entity_poly.type
_entity_poly.pdbx_seq_one_letter_code
_entity_poly.pdbx_strand_id
1 'polypeptide(L)'
;ALPSMDDPFVQDQLTHIKRLREAIQDETAVFYNVFNPVSTLRSSTSDELVYDHLERREPALFEAITRVNEFKMEFMHRLISDAGVTGMFLPMQNNDLNGFTGACYHELLRPYDLSLVQEANRLSPYNIIHLCGYWGVPNRLENWKDFPCAAMHWDVHTDKLSLQDGRKYFTKKKAVMGGFNNKEGSPIYLADRKAVIE
;
A
#
# COMPACT_ATOMS: atom_id res chain seq x y z
N ALA A 1 13.24 -1.29 -18.49
CA ALA A 1 14.21 -1.54 -17.41
C ALA A 1 13.82 -0.69 -16.21
N LEU A 2 14.04 -1.18 -14.99
CA LEU A 2 13.88 -0.36 -13.79
C LEU A 2 15.06 0.63 -13.69
N PRO A 3 14.86 1.84 -13.14
CA PRO A 3 15.95 2.76 -12.87
C PRO A 3 16.91 2.18 -11.81
N SER A 4 18.16 2.62 -11.79
CA SER A 4 19.06 2.35 -10.66
C SER A 4 18.76 3.30 -9.50
N MET A 5 19.31 3.01 -8.30
CA MET A 5 19.19 3.95 -7.17
C MET A 5 19.90 5.28 -7.44
N ASP A 6 20.89 5.30 -8.33
CA ASP A 6 21.60 6.52 -8.73
C ASP A 6 20.95 7.26 -9.90
N ASP A 7 19.83 6.75 -10.41
CA ASP A 7 19.07 7.43 -11.48
C ASP A 7 18.60 8.81 -10.99
N PRO A 8 18.76 9.87 -11.80
CA PRO A 8 18.36 11.23 -11.39
C PRO A 8 16.92 11.33 -10.91
N PHE A 9 15.99 10.58 -11.48
CA PHE A 9 14.59 10.57 -11.03
C PHE A 9 14.46 10.02 -9.60
N VAL A 10 15.18 8.93 -9.28
CA VAL A 10 15.18 8.35 -7.94
C VAL A 10 15.82 9.30 -6.93
N GLN A 11 16.96 9.91 -7.30
CA GLN A 11 17.65 10.87 -6.45
C GLN A 11 16.84 12.14 -6.19
N ASP A 12 16.09 12.61 -7.19
CA ASP A 12 15.16 13.74 -7.02
C ASP A 12 14.05 13.42 -6.02
N GLN A 13 13.46 12.22 -6.07
CA GLN A 13 12.45 11.80 -5.09
C GLN A 13 13.02 11.83 -3.66
N LEU A 14 14.19 11.23 -3.44
CA LEU A 14 14.85 11.21 -2.13
C LEU A 14 15.16 12.64 -1.65
N THR A 15 15.65 13.49 -2.55
CA THR A 15 15.98 14.88 -2.24
C THR A 15 14.74 15.69 -1.85
N HIS A 16 13.62 15.53 -2.57
CA HIS A 16 12.38 16.23 -2.25
C HIS A 16 11.83 15.83 -0.88
N ILE A 17 11.85 14.54 -0.57
CA ILE A 17 11.41 14.04 0.75
C ILE A 17 12.31 14.54 1.87
N LYS A 18 13.63 14.53 1.64
CA LYS A 18 14.59 15.06 2.61
C LYS A 18 14.34 16.55 2.90
N ARG A 19 14.14 17.37 1.86
CA ARG A 19 13.79 18.79 2.02
C ARG A 19 12.46 18.99 2.75
N LEU A 20 11.46 18.18 2.46
CA LEU A 20 10.20 18.21 3.20
C LEU A 20 10.45 17.91 4.69
N ARG A 21 11.22 16.87 4.97
CA ARG A 21 11.56 16.46 6.33
C ARG A 21 12.29 17.56 7.10
N GLU A 22 13.27 18.19 6.44
CA GLU A 22 14.01 19.34 7.01
C GLU A 22 13.08 20.54 7.29
N ALA A 23 12.12 20.82 6.39
CA ALA A 23 11.20 21.95 6.55
C ALA A 23 10.19 21.79 7.69
N ILE A 24 9.68 20.55 7.91
CA ILE A 24 8.73 20.27 8.99
C ILE A 24 9.43 19.90 10.30
N GLN A 25 10.75 19.75 10.29
CA GLN A 25 11.54 19.29 11.43
C GLN A 25 10.96 17.96 11.99
N ASP A 26 10.87 17.80 13.29
CA ASP A 26 10.29 16.60 13.91
C ASP A 26 8.85 16.79 14.41
N GLU A 27 8.16 17.83 13.92
CA GLU A 27 6.81 18.17 14.37
C GLU A 27 5.75 17.14 13.93
N THR A 28 5.99 16.44 12.81
CA THR A 28 5.04 15.44 12.33
C THR A 28 5.72 14.24 11.64
N ALA A 29 5.01 13.13 11.61
CA ALA A 29 5.46 11.93 10.92
C ALA A 29 5.29 12.06 9.39
N VAL A 30 6.29 11.59 8.65
CA VAL A 30 6.26 11.52 7.19
C VAL A 30 6.22 10.08 6.75
N PHE A 31 5.21 9.73 5.97
CA PHE A 31 5.06 8.41 5.36
C PHE A 31 5.19 8.51 3.85
N TYR A 32 5.92 7.57 3.25
CA TYR A 32 6.03 7.50 1.80
C TYR A 32 5.17 6.37 1.24
N ASN A 33 4.48 6.65 0.12
CA ASN A 33 3.66 5.66 -0.58
C ASN A 33 4.54 4.66 -1.33
N VAL A 34 4.49 3.40 -0.94
CA VAL A 34 5.15 2.31 -1.66
C VAL A 34 4.09 1.28 -2.08
N PHE A 35 3.66 1.36 -3.33
CA PHE A 35 2.73 0.38 -3.89
C PHE A 35 3.37 -1.00 -3.96
N ASN A 36 2.56 -2.04 -3.80
CA ASN A 36 3.04 -3.40 -3.97
C ASN A 36 3.46 -3.69 -5.43
N PRO A 37 4.30 -4.71 -5.67
CA PRO A 37 4.90 -4.95 -6.99
C PRO A 37 3.87 -5.13 -8.11
N VAL A 38 2.82 -5.92 -7.87
CA VAL A 38 1.80 -6.22 -8.89
C VAL A 38 0.98 -4.98 -9.25
N SER A 39 0.62 -4.14 -8.26
CA SER A 39 -0.04 -2.85 -8.53
C SER A 39 0.82 -1.95 -9.42
N THR A 40 2.14 -1.97 -9.22
CA THR A 40 3.07 -1.20 -10.06
C THR A 40 3.08 -1.71 -11.50
N LEU A 41 3.10 -3.04 -11.70
CA LEU A 41 3.03 -3.62 -13.05
C LEU A 41 1.69 -3.33 -13.73
N ARG A 42 0.57 -3.46 -13.02
CA ARG A 42 -0.77 -3.11 -13.51
C ARG A 42 -0.83 -1.66 -13.96
N SER A 43 -0.32 -0.73 -13.16
CA SER A 43 -0.29 0.71 -13.50
C SER A 43 0.66 1.04 -14.65
N SER A 44 1.69 0.23 -14.87
CA SER A 44 2.69 0.44 -15.92
C SER A 44 2.34 -0.26 -17.25
N THR A 45 1.35 -1.15 -17.22
CA THR A 45 0.87 -1.90 -18.37
C THR A 45 -0.64 -1.84 -18.46
N SER A 46 -1.34 -2.93 -18.15
CA SER A 46 -2.78 -2.95 -17.94
C SER A 46 -3.18 -4.07 -17.00
N ASP A 47 -4.39 -3.99 -16.43
CA ASP A 47 -4.95 -5.04 -15.61
C ASP A 47 -5.11 -6.33 -16.41
N GLU A 48 -5.63 -6.25 -17.62
CA GLU A 48 -5.88 -7.40 -18.50
C GLU A 48 -4.59 -8.17 -18.80
N LEU A 49 -3.51 -7.47 -19.11
CA LEU A 49 -2.23 -8.11 -19.41
C LEU A 49 -1.68 -8.84 -18.20
N VAL A 50 -1.70 -8.19 -17.03
CA VAL A 50 -1.20 -8.80 -15.80
C VAL A 50 -2.04 -10.01 -15.40
N TYR A 51 -3.37 -9.94 -15.52
CA TYR A 51 -4.26 -11.05 -15.19
C TYR A 51 -4.12 -12.22 -16.14
N ASP A 52 -4.01 -11.98 -17.46
CA ASP A 52 -3.74 -13.02 -18.47
C ASP A 52 -2.42 -13.75 -18.18
N HIS A 53 -1.35 -13.02 -17.90
CA HIS A 53 -0.05 -13.59 -17.55
C HIS A 53 -0.09 -14.34 -16.21
N LEU A 54 -0.86 -13.86 -15.24
CA LEU A 54 -1.02 -14.52 -13.95
C LEU A 54 -1.77 -15.86 -14.11
N GLU A 55 -2.85 -15.88 -14.91
CA GLU A 55 -3.63 -17.08 -15.21
C GLU A 55 -2.78 -18.14 -15.92
N ARG A 56 -1.96 -17.72 -16.88
CA ARG A 56 -1.04 -18.61 -17.61
C ARG A 56 0.22 -18.96 -16.82
N ARG A 57 0.43 -18.35 -15.66
CA ARG A 57 1.64 -18.51 -14.85
C ARG A 57 2.92 -18.19 -15.65
N GLU A 58 2.88 -17.11 -16.44
CA GLU A 58 3.99 -16.69 -17.28
C GLU A 58 5.25 -16.39 -16.46
N PRO A 59 6.38 -17.07 -16.69
CA PRO A 59 7.60 -16.87 -15.91
C PRO A 59 8.10 -15.42 -15.94
N ALA A 60 7.94 -14.74 -17.08
CA ALA A 60 8.33 -13.34 -17.24
C ALA A 60 7.58 -12.38 -16.29
N LEU A 61 6.32 -12.68 -15.95
CA LEU A 61 5.57 -11.90 -14.97
C LEU A 61 6.22 -12.03 -13.58
N PHE A 62 6.54 -13.24 -13.15
CA PHE A 62 7.13 -13.46 -11.82
C PHE A 62 8.55 -12.91 -11.71
N GLU A 63 9.32 -12.95 -12.80
CA GLU A 63 10.61 -12.26 -12.87
C GLU A 63 10.44 -10.75 -12.73
N ALA A 64 9.45 -10.15 -13.43
CA ALA A 64 9.14 -8.73 -13.31
C ALA A 64 8.69 -8.35 -11.90
N ILE A 65 7.80 -9.14 -11.27
CA ILE A 65 7.36 -8.94 -9.89
C ILE A 65 8.56 -8.96 -8.94
N THR A 66 9.44 -9.95 -9.08
CA THR A 66 10.65 -10.10 -8.25
C THR A 66 11.54 -8.86 -8.35
N ARG A 67 11.88 -8.44 -9.56
CA ARG A 67 12.73 -7.26 -9.80
C ARG A 67 12.12 -5.97 -9.24
N VAL A 68 10.80 -5.77 -9.44
CA VAL A 68 10.09 -4.61 -8.88
C VAL A 68 10.11 -4.66 -7.36
N ASN A 69 9.95 -5.84 -6.76
CA ASN A 69 9.96 -6.00 -5.31
C ASN A 69 11.35 -5.67 -4.73
N GLU A 70 12.41 -6.20 -5.32
CA GLU A 70 13.81 -5.92 -4.93
C GLU A 70 14.11 -4.42 -5.02
N PHE A 71 13.76 -3.79 -6.13
CA PHE A 71 13.91 -2.34 -6.30
C PHE A 71 13.19 -1.55 -5.20
N LYS A 72 11.95 -1.92 -4.88
CA LYS A 72 11.17 -1.25 -3.82
C LYS A 72 11.78 -1.45 -2.44
N MET A 73 12.30 -2.63 -2.13
CA MET A 73 12.97 -2.88 -0.87
C MET A 73 14.22 -2.01 -0.72
N GLU A 74 15.04 -1.91 -1.75
CA GLU A 74 16.21 -1.04 -1.76
C GLU A 74 15.81 0.45 -1.65
N PHE A 75 14.79 0.87 -2.39
CA PHE A 75 14.27 2.24 -2.30
C PHE A 75 13.72 2.57 -0.91
N MET A 76 12.98 1.66 -0.27
CA MET A 76 12.52 1.85 1.11
C MET A 76 13.68 2.03 2.09
N HIS A 77 14.77 1.29 1.88
CA HIS A 77 15.97 1.47 2.68
C HIS A 77 16.50 2.90 2.56
N ARG A 78 16.63 3.42 1.33
CA ARG A 78 17.09 4.79 1.08
C ARG A 78 16.12 5.85 1.62
N LEU A 79 14.82 5.61 1.55
CA LEU A 79 13.81 6.50 2.14
C LEU A 79 13.98 6.65 3.65
N ILE A 80 14.28 5.59 4.36
CA ILE A 80 14.53 5.64 5.82
C ILE A 80 15.90 6.26 6.11
N SER A 81 16.99 5.73 5.48
CA SER A 81 18.37 6.12 5.83
C SER A 81 18.75 7.51 5.35
N ASP A 82 18.33 7.89 4.13
CA ASP A 82 18.82 9.10 3.46
C ASP A 82 17.82 10.25 3.49
N ALA A 83 16.52 9.91 3.39
CA ALA A 83 15.45 10.91 3.33
C ALA A 83 14.70 11.11 4.67
N GLY A 84 14.89 10.21 5.65
CA GLY A 84 14.40 10.36 7.02
C GLY A 84 12.87 10.20 7.16
N VAL A 85 12.21 9.39 6.30
CA VAL A 85 10.79 9.11 6.48
C VAL A 85 10.53 8.31 7.76
N THR A 86 9.38 8.51 8.36
CA THR A 86 8.98 7.82 9.60
C THR A 86 8.64 6.35 9.33
N GLY A 87 8.05 6.07 8.18
CA GLY A 87 7.63 4.73 7.77
C GLY A 87 7.00 4.74 6.40
N MET A 88 6.46 3.58 6.00
CA MET A 88 5.82 3.38 4.70
C MET A 88 4.30 3.38 4.85
N PHE A 89 3.63 4.01 3.90
CA PHE A 89 2.23 3.77 3.62
C PHE A 89 2.18 2.81 2.43
N LEU A 90 1.66 1.60 2.65
CA LEU A 90 1.73 0.47 1.72
C LEU A 90 0.35 0.20 1.11
N PRO A 91 0.00 0.82 -0.03
CA PRO A 91 -1.25 0.52 -0.72
C PRO A 91 -1.19 -0.86 -1.37
N MET A 92 -2.18 -1.70 -1.03
CA MET A 92 -2.33 -3.06 -1.53
C MET A 92 -3.57 -3.12 -2.43
N GLN A 93 -3.34 -3.00 -3.73
CA GLN A 93 -4.41 -2.92 -4.74
C GLN A 93 -4.69 -4.23 -5.48
N ASN A 94 -4.06 -5.34 -5.06
CA ASN A 94 -4.23 -6.65 -5.72
C ASN A 94 -5.28 -7.52 -5.06
N ASN A 95 -6.09 -6.98 -4.19
CA ASN A 95 -6.91 -7.78 -3.30
C ASN A 95 -8.39 -7.53 -3.47
N ASP A 96 -8.76 -6.87 -4.55
CA ASP A 96 -10.16 -6.68 -4.91
C ASP A 96 -10.85 -7.99 -5.35
N LEU A 97 -12.18 -8.04 -5.25
CA LEU A 97 -12.96 -9.23 -5.57
C LEU A 97 -13.04 -9.53 -7.08
N ASN A 98 -12.69 -8.56 -7.93
CA ASN A 98 -12.85 -8.69 -9.38
C ASN A 98 -11.57 -9.14 -10.10
N GLY A 99 -10.39 -9.01 -9.48
CA GLY A 99 -9.12 -9.28 -10.14
C GLY A 99 -8.83 -10.76 -10.31
N PHE A 100 -8.67 -11.47 -9.22
CA PHE A 100 -8.33 -12.90 -9.21
C PHE A 100 -8.83 -13.56 -7.93
N THR A 101 -8.81 -14.89 -7.88
CA THR A 101 -9.32 -15.63 -6.71
C THR A 101 -8.42 -15.47 -5.49
N GLY A 102 -8.98 -15.64 -4.29
CA GLY A 102 -8.20 -15.68 -3.05
C GLY A 102 -7.11 -16.76 -3.06
N ALA A 103 -7.40 -17.93 -3.67
CA ALA A 103 -6.42 -19.01 -3.81
C ALA A 103 -5.24 -18.58 -4.70
N CYS A 104 -5.51 -17.92 -5.82
CA CYS A 104 -4.48 -17.38 -6.71
C CYS A 104 -3.61 -16.33 -5.97
N TYR A 105 -4.24 -15.43 -5.21
CA TYR A 105 -3.49 -14.47 -4.39
C TYR A 105 -2.57 -15.18 -3.39
N HIS A 106 -3.09 -16.12 -2.62
CA HIS A 106 -2.32 -16.83 -1.59
C HIS A 106 -1.15 -17.60 -2.16
N GLU A 107 -1.35 -18.26 -3.30
CA GLU A 107 -0.32 -19.07 -3.93
C GLU A 107 0.75 -18.23 -4.62
N LEU A 108 0.35 -17.23 -5.40
CA LEU A 108 1.22 -16.59 -6.37
C LEU A 108 1.70 -15.19 -5.98
N LEU A 109 0.90 -14.41 -5.24
CA LEU A 109 1.17 -12.99 -4.99
C LEU A 109 1.49 -12.66 -3.53
N ARG A 110 0.82 -13.33 -2.59
CA ARG A 110 1.02 -13.09 -1.15
C ARG A 110 2.48 -13.17 -0.70
N PRO A 111 3.33 -14.10 -1.20
CA PRO A 111 4.73 -14.15 -0.79
C PRO A 111 5.49 -12.84 -1.08
N TYR A 112 5.22 -12.19 -2.20
CA TYR A 112 5.85 -10.90 -2.57
C TYR A 112 5.35 -9.76 -1.69
N ASP A 113 4.04 -9.66 -1.49
CA ASP A 113 3.45 -8.64 -0.63
C ASP A 113 3.93 -8.79 0.82
N LEU A 114 3.98 -10.03 1.32
CA LEU A 114 4.46 -10.29 2.67
C LEU A 114 5.94 -9.95 2.84
N SER A 115 6.79 -10.28 1.87
CA SER A 115 8.21 -9.94 1.90
C SER A 115 8.45 -8.43 1.90
N LEU A 116 7.68 -7.68 1.09
CA LEU A 116 7.73 -6.21 1.08
C LEU A 116 7.35 -5.61 2.44
N VAL A 117 6.26 -6.10 3.05
CA VAL A 117 5.80 -5.65 4.37
C VAL A 117 6.79 -6.02 5.48
N GLN A 118 7.37 -7.21 5.42
CA GLN A 118 8.39 -7.64 6.38
C GLN A 118 9.64 -6.77 6.29
N GLU A 119 10.09 -6.45 5.09
CA GLU A 119 11.23 -5.53 4.91
C GLU A 119 10.91 -4.12 5.41
N ALA A 120 9.73 -3.58 5.09
CA ALA A 120 9.29 -2.30 5.65
C ALA A 120 9.33 -2.31 7.19
N ASN A 121 8.87 -3.39 7.83
CA ASN A 121 8.86 -3.51 9.29
C ASN A 121 10.25 -3.72 9.90
N ARG A 122 11.20 -4.26 9.13
CA ARG A 122 12.62 -4.32 9.54
C ARG A 122 13.24 -2.92 9.57
N LEU A 123 12.82 -2.05 8.65
CA LEU A 123 13.35 -0.68 8.51
C LEU A 123 12.70 0.30 9.48
N SER A 124 11.38 0.15 9.75
CA SER A 124 10.65 1.01 10.67
C SER A 124 9.50 0.25 11.34
N PRO A 125 9.21 0.50 12.62
CA PRO A 125 8.05 -0.08 13.29
C PRO A 125 6.72 0.64 12.94
N TYR A 126 6.74 1.73 12.17
CA TYR A 126 5.59 2.62 11.94
C TYR A 126 4.99 2.49 10.54
N ASN A 127 4.78 1.27 10.05
CA ASN A 127 4.24 1.08 8.72
C ASN A 127 2.71 0.91 8.74
N ILE A 128 2.06 1.45 7.72
CA ILE A 128 0.61 1.42 7.53
C ILE A 128 0.30 0.60 6.29
N ILE A 129 -0.50 -0.44 6.41
CA ILE A 129 -1.08 -1.13 5.26
C ILE A 129 -2.40 -0.45 4.91
N HIS A 130 -2.56 -0.11 3.64
CA HIS A 130 -3.78 0.44 3.08
C HIS A 130 -4.42 -0.54 2.11
N LEU A 131 -5.60 -1.05 2.47
CA LEU A 131 -6.43 -1.85 1.60
C LEU A 131 -7.31 -0.90 0.79
N CYS A 132 -6.90 -0.69 -0.46
CA CYS A 132 -7.52 0.30 -1.32
C CYS A 132 -8.86 -0.23 -1.85
N GLY A 133 -9.95 0.49 -1.62
CA GLY A 133 -11.24 0.24 -2.25
C GLY A 133 -11.26 0.76 -3.70
N TYR A 134 -10.26 0.36 -4.48
CA TYR A 134 -10.02 0.83 -5.83
C TYR A 134 -11.25 0.60 -6.72
N TRP A 135 -11.67 1.63 -7.43
CA TRP A 135 -12.90 1.65 -8.23
C TRP A 135 -14.19 1.27 -7.47
N GLY A 136 -14.18 1.35 -6.13
CA GLY A 136 -15.34 0.98 -5.31
C GLY A 136 -15.58 -0.53 -5.21
N VAL A 137 -14.59 -1.33 -5.56
CA VAL A 137 -14.64 -2.80 -5.42
C VAL A 137 -14.19 -3.19 -4.02
N PRO A 138 -14.96 -4.02 -3.29
CA PRO A 138 -14.55 -4.51 -1.98
C PRO A 138 -13.27 -5.35 -2.02
N ASN A 139 -12.52 -5.30 -0.94
CA ASN A 139 -11.32 -6.10 -0.75
C ASN A 139 -11.63 -7.48 -0.15
N ARG A 140 -10.73 -8.45 -0.38
CA ARG A 140 -10.69 -9.73 0.35
C ARG A 140 -9.96 -9.53 1.67
N LEU A 141 -10.61 -8.88 2.64
CA LEU A 141 -9.98 -8.48 3.91
C LEU A 141 -9.34 -9.64 4.67
N GLU A 142 -9.85 -10.87 4.49
CA GLU A 142 -9.32 -12.09 5.09
C GLU A 142 -7.87 -12.37 4.71
N ASN A 143 -7.43 -11.98 3.51
CA ASN A 143 -6.07 -12.19 3.04
C ASN A 143 -5.04 -11.37 3.83
N TRP A 144 -5.47 -10.30 4.49
CA TRP A 144 -4.62 -9.33 5.17
C TRP A 144 -4.68 -9.40 6.69
N LYS A 145 -5.53 -10.27 7.22
CA LYS A 145 -5.81 -10.35 8.65
C LYS A 145 -4.57 -10.53 9.51
N ASP A 146 -3.60 -11.31 9.04
CA ASP A 146 -2.39 -11.70 9.72
C ASP A 146 -1.13 -10.93 9.30
N PHE A 147 -1.23 -10.01 8.35
CA PHE A 147 -0.08 -9.22 7.91
C PHE A 147 0.45 -8.34 9.05
N PRO A 148 1.77 -8.33 9.28
CA PRO A 148 2.37 -7.51 10.32
C PRO A 148 2.40 -6.04 9.91
N CYS A 149 1.81 -5.14 10.70
CA CYS A 149 1.88 -3.69 10.51
C CYS A 149 1.52 -2.96 11.80
N ALA A 150 1.92 -1.69 11.91
CA ALA A 150 1.53 -0.83 13.02
C ALA A 150 0.07 -0.41 12.93
N ALA A 151 -0.38 -0.09 11.71
CA ALA A 151 -1.76 0.31 11.47
C ALA A 151 -2.33 -0.31 10.19
N MET A 152 -3.64 -0.56 10.22
CA MET A 152 -4.42 -1.01 9.08
C MET A 152 -5.41 0.09 8.68
N HIS A 153 -5.41 0.44 7.41
CA HIS A 153 -6.32 1.39 6.80
C HIS A 153 -7.12 0.73 5.68
N TRP A 154 -8.43 0.96 5.62
CA TRP A 154 -9.31 0.45 4.56
C TRP A 154 -10.48 1.40 4.31
N ASP A 155 -11.18 1.22 3.20
CA ASP A 155 -12.43 1.93 2.89
C ASP A 155 -13.61 1.26 3.60
N VAL A 156 -13.97 1.77 4.78
CA VAL A 156 -15.06 1.23 5.60
C VAL A 156 -16.42 1.21 4.87
N HIS A 157 -16.61 2.09 3.90
CA HIS A 157 -17.85 2.21 3.15
C HIS A 157 -17.95 1.18 2.04
N THR A 158 -16.85 0.91 1.33
CA THR A 158 -16.80 -0.11 0.28
C THR A 158 -16.74 -1.51 0.88
N ASP A 159 -15.88 -1.73 1.88
CA ASP A 159 -15.66 -3.04 2.48
C ASP A 159 -16.74 -3.43 3.50
N LYS A 160 -17.67 -2.51 3.85
CA LYS A 160 -18.74 -2.74 4.83
C LYS A 160 -18.26 -3.23 6.19
N LEU A 161 -17.04 -2.82 6.58
CA LEU A 161 -16.44 -3.15 7.87
C LEU A 161 -16.17 -1.86 8.65
N SER A 162 -16.89 -1.64 9.74
CA SER A 162 -16.70 -0.47 10.61
C SER A 162 -15.31 -0.47 11.25
N LEU A 163 -14.80 0.70 11.68
CA LEU A 163 -13.52 0.76 12.42
C LEU A 163 -13.58 -0.06 13.72
N GLN A 164 -14.74 -0.05 14.41
CA GLN A 164 -14.92 -0.83 15.64
C GLN A 164 -14.80 -2.33 15.40
N ASP A 165 -15.41 -2.84 14.33
CA ASP A 165 -15.36 -4.26 13.98
C ASP A 165 -14.01 -4.62 13.36
N GLY A 166 -13.43 -3.76 12.54
CA GLY A 166 -12.09 -3.92 12.01
C GLY A 166 -11.03 -4.04 13.11
N ARG A 167 -11.16 -3.29 14.19
CA ARG A 167 -10.27 -3.41 15.35
C ARG A 167 -10.30 -4.79 16.01
N LYS A 168 -11.43 -5.49 15.94
CA LYS A 168 -11.57 -6.88 16.40
C LYS A 168 -11.07 -7.86 15.34
N TYR A 169 -11.32 -7.54 14.07
CA TYR A 169 -11.01 -8.39 12.94
C TYR A 169 -9.51 -8.50 12.66
N PHE A 170 -8.78 -7.37 12.56
CA PHE A 170 -7.36 -7.30 12.21
C PHE A 170 -6.37 -7.59 13.36
N THR A 171 -6.82 -8.12 14.46
CA THR A 171 -6.05 -8.39 15.66
C THR A 171 -5.75 -7.18 16.56
N LYS A 172 -5.76 -7.42 17.87
CA LYS A 172 -5.75 -6.40 18.93
C LYS A 172 -4.50 -5.52 19.03
N LYS A 173 -3.45 -5.81 18.26
CA LYS A 173 -2.17 -5.08 18.35
C LYS A 173 -1.98 -4.02 17.28
N LYS A 174 -2.93 -3.89 16.34
CA LYS A 174 -2.83 -2.92 15.24
C LYS A 174 -3.70 -1.70 15.52
N ALA A 175 -3.19 -0.52 15.22
CA ALA A 175 -4.04 0.64 15.09
C ALA A 175 -4.96 0.48 13.86
N VAL A 176 -6.13 1.12 13.88
CA VAL A 176 -7.04 1.16 12.74
C VAL A 176 -7.26 2.61 12.33
N MET A 177 -7.25 2.87 11.03
CA MET A 177 -7.38 4.19 10.44
C MET A 177 -8.47 4.17 9.37
N GLY A 178 -9.17 5.31 9.19
CA GLY A 178 -10.20 5.46 8.16
C GLY A 178 -11.47 6.06 8.73
N GLY A 179 -12.61 5.73 8.12
CA GLY A 179 -13.94 6.17 8.55
C GLY A 179 -14.53 7.28 7.70
N PHE A 180 -13.71 8.08 7.05
CA PHE A 180 -14.20 9.13 6.16
C PHE A 180 -14.54 8.59 4.77
N ASN A 181 -15.64 9.10 4.23
CA ASN A 181 -16.02 8.86 2.85
C ASN A 181 -15.58 10.05 1.98
N ASN A 182 -14.72 9.79 1.00
CA ASN A 182 -14.24 10.80 0.06
C ASN A 182 -14.93 10.73 -1.32
N LYS A 183 -15.99 9.94 -1.44
CA LYS A 183 -16.76 9.82 -2.69
C LYS A 183 -17.67 11.02 -2.89
N GLU A 184 -18.05 11.24 -4.14
CA GLU A 184 -18.99 12.28 -4.52
C GLU A 184 -20.25 12.25 -3.66
N GLY A 185 -20.72 13.42 -3.25
CA GLY A 185 -21.88 13.59 -2.37
C GLY A 185 -21.64 13.35 -0.88
N SER A 186 -20.43 12.90 -0.49
CA SER A 186 -20.09 12.77 0.94
C SER A 186 -19.80 14.12 1.60
N PRO A 187 -19.94 14.25 2.94
CA PRO A 187 -19.66 15.49 3.65
C PRO A 187 -18.25 16.04 3.41
N ILE A 188 -17.23 15.17 3.33
CA ILE A 188 -15.86 15.60 3.03
C ILE A 188 -15.75 16.12 1.59
N TYR A 189 -16.32 15.42 0.63
CA TYR A 189 -16.32 15.84 -0.77
C TYR A 189 -17.02 17.20 -0.97
N LEU A 190 -18.15 17.40 -0.28
CA LEU A 190 -18.92 18.64 -0.31
C LEU A 190 -18.33 19.75 0.59
N ALA A 191 -17.23 19.49 1.29
CA ALA A 191 -16.67 20.38 2.30
C ALA A 191 -17.66 20.80 3.40
N ASP A 192 -18.66 19.97 3.69
CA ASP A 192 -19.63 20.19 4.78
C ASP A 192 -18.97 19.91 6.13
N ARG A 193 -18.36 20.95 6.68
CA ARG A 193 -17.62 20.87 7.93
C ARG A 193 -18.49 20.43 9.12
N LYS A 194 -19.75 20.80 9.15
CA LYS A 194 -20.66 20.46 10.23
C LYS A 194 -20.98 18.96 10.22
N ALA A 195 -21.36 18.42 9.07
CA ALA A 195 -21.67 16.99 8.91
C ALA A 195 -20.44 16.08 9.06
N VAL A 196 -19.21 16.62 8.96
CA VAL A 196 -17.98 15.84 9.21
C VAL A 196 -17.69 15.70 10.71
N ILE A 197 -18.15 16.65 11.53
CA ILE A 197 -17.88 16.69 12.98
C ILE A 197 -18.93 15.91 13.77
N GLU A 198 -20.17 15.89 13.31
CA GLU A 198 -21.27 15.11 13.88
C GLU A 198 -21.16 13.62 13.56
#